data_1eecea8e9793b43aa086c417d4e63b65
#
_entry.id   1eecea8e9793b43aa086c417d4e63b65
#
_cell.length_a   1.000
_cell.length_b   1.000
_cell.length_c   1.000
_cell.angle_alpha   90.00
_cell.angle_beta   90.00
_cell.angle_gamma   90.00
#
_symmetry.space_group_name_H-M   'P 1'
#
loop_
_entity.id
_entity.type
_entity.pdbx_description
1 polymer ?
#
loop_
_entity_poly.entity_id
_entity_poly.type
_entity_poly.pdbx_seq_one_letter_code
_entity_poly.pdbx_strand_id
1 'polypeptide(L)'
;MNILTLPLRNLASQKLRTVLTILGIAVAVGSFVALTGLTRGLQNSYESGMGDVGGDFIVSQRGTYSLVSSSIAENTAQSIGVVAGVEEAAGVLLSISEVDEEANIFVTGWPDGSFLWRSLNLEAGALPQDGREVILGSKIAEALGKGVGDSISIQYEDFRIAGISLPDSVFNQNVAVMKLKPMQELIGRPDSVSLLQVRLKRPVDATTAERIRTQIAAAAANLDVSDSTEFADSMQFVKTIRAIASAVSIVMILASSILVANTLLMSVSERTQEFGILSAIGWTPLRIRLLVVAEGLMMCLLGSIVGVGLGILAMHV
;
A
#
# COMPACT_ATOMS: atom_id res chain seq x y z
N MET A 1 34.03 35.86 -14.14
CA MET A 1 32.83 35.94 -13.30
C MET A 1 32.06 34.63 -13.52
N ASN A 2 31.99 33.76 -12.51
CA ASN A 2 31.36 32.42 -12.67
C ASN A 2 29.87 32.57 -12.79
N ILE A 3 29.29 32.03 -13.85
CA ILE A 3 27.85 32.03 -14.16
C ILE A 3 27.01 31.42 -13.00
N LEU A 4 27.60 30.58 -12.15
CA LEU A 4 26.95 29.91 -11.02
C LEU A 4 26.87 30.77 -9.73
N THR A 5 27.77 31.74 -9.54
CA THR A 5 27.80 32.58 -8.32
C THR A 5 26.78 33.72 -8.34
N LEU A 6 26.41 34.20 -9.53
CA LEU A 6 25.40 35.24 -9.70
C LEU A 6 23.99 34.81 -9.27
N PRO A 7 23.45 33.66 -9.67
CA PRO A 7 22.14 33.18 -9.22
C PRO A 7 22.03 33.05 -7.70
N LEU A 8 23.08 32.51 -7.03
CA LEU A 8 23.10 32.36 -5.57
C LEU A 8 23.01 33.70 -4.84
N ARG A 9 23.74 34.71 -5.33
CA ARG A 9 23.73 36.06 -4.75
C ARG A 9 22.37 36.74 -4.95
N ASN A 10 21.73 36.48 -6.09
CA ASN A 10 20.41 37.01 -6.42
C ASN A 10 19.31 36.38 -5.54
N LEU A 11 19.35 35.07 -5.33
CA LEU A 11 18.42 34.39 -4.42
C LEU A 11 18.52 34.92 -2.98
N ALA A 12 19.73 35.35 -2.55
CA ALA A 12 19.94 35.94 -1.24
C ALA A 12 19.44 37.39 -1.11
N SER A 13 19.17 38.11 -2.20
CA SER A 13 18.69 39.50 -2.17
C SER A 13 17.18 39.57 -1.90
N GLN A 14 16.38 38.59 -2.31
CA GLN A 14 14.92 38.52 -2.15
C GLN A 14 14.50 37.35 -1.24
N LYS A 15 15.00 37.34 -0.02
CA LYS A 15 14.93 36.20 0.92
C LYS A 15 13.51 35.65 1.12
N LEU A 16 12.53 36.53 1.38
CA LEU A 16 11.16 36.09 1.69
C LEU A 16 10.51 35.36 0.50
N ARG A 17 10.65 35.89 -0.71
CA ARG A 17 10.09 35.32 -1.93
C ARG A 17 10.75 33.99 -2.27
N THR A 18 12.08 33.95 -2.22
CA THR A 18 12.86 32.73 -2.46
C THR A 18 12.47 31.63 -1.48
N VAL A 19 12.36 31.95 -0.18
CA VAL A 19 11.94 30.97 0.85
C VAL A 19 10.52 30.46 0.58
N LEU A 20 9.56 31.35 0.28
CA LEU A 20 8.18 30.95 -0.01
C LEU A 20 8.09 30.06 -1.26
N THR A 21 8.87 30.37 -2.31
CA THR A 21 8.93 29.54 -3.52
C THR A 21 9.55 28.17 -3.23
N ILE A 22 10.66 28.12 -2.50
CA ILE A 22 11.31 26.88 -2.09
C ILE A 22 10.36 26.04 -1.23
N LEU A 23 9.64 26.65 -0.27
CA LEU A 23 8.65 25.95 0.54
C LEU A 23 7.48 25.40 -0.29
N GLY A 24 6.98 26.17 -1.25
CA GLY A 24 5.92 25.71 -2.17
C GLY A 24 6.36 24.48 -2.98
N ILE A 25 7.57 24.51 -3.52
CA ILE A 25 8.17 23.36 -4.22
C ILE A 25 8.39 22.17 -3.25
N ALA A 26 8.90 22.47 -2.05
CA ALA A 26 9.15 21.44 -1.03
C ALA A 26 7.88 20.72 -0.60
N VAL A 27 6.76 21.45 -0.41
CA VAL A 27 5.46 20.85 -0.10
C VAL A 27 4.98 19.97 -1.26
N ALA A 28 5.11 20.44 -2.50
CA ALA A 28 4.70 19.66 -3.67
C ALA A 28 5.50 18.36 -3.82
N VAL A 29 6.82 18.43 -3.74
CA VAL A 29 7.71 17.28 -3.84
C VAL A 29 7.54 16.35 -2.63
N GLY A 30 7.44 16.91 -1.43
CA GLY A 30 7.23 16.15 -0.20
C GLY A 30 5.92 15.38 -0.21
N SER A 31 4.82 16.01 -0.64
CA SER A 31 3.52 15.35 -0.81
C SER A 31 3.58 14.23 -1.84
N PHE A 32 4.26 14.44 -2.98
CA PHE A 32 4.46 13.39 -3.99
C PHE A 32 5.22 12.19 -3.43
N VAL A 33 6.32 12.42 -2.71
CA VAL A 33 7.13 11.37 -2.09
C VAL A 33 6.32 10.62 -1.04
N ALA A 34 5.63 11.33 -0.14
CA ALA A 34 4.81 10.74 0.91
C ALA A 34 3.66 9.89 0.34
N LEU A 35 2.90 10.40 -0.64
CA LEU A 35 1.80 9.67 -1.27
C LEU A 35 2.28 8.45 -2.05
N THR A 36 3.40 8.57 -2.77
CA THR A 36 3.99 7.45 -3.50
C THR A 36 4.53 6.39 -2.55
N GLY A 37 5.18 6.82 -1.46
CA GLY A 37 5.67 5.94 -0.40
C GLY A 37 4.54 5.19 0.29
N LEU A 38 3.47 5.90 0.67
CA LEU A 38 2.28 5.29 1.27
C LEU A 38 1.64 4.24 0.33
N THR A 39 1.48 4.59 -0.96
CA THR A 39 0.89 3.66 -1.94
C THR A 39 1.73 2.40 -2.10
N ARG A 40 3.06 2.54 -2.19
CA ARG A 40 3.99 1.40 -2.26
C ARG A 40 4.02 0.60 -0.95
N GLY A 41 3.98 1.28 0.19
CA GLY A 41 3.93 0.63 1.50
C GLY A 41 2.68 -0.24 1.65
N LEU A 42 1.52 0.26 1.24
CA LEU A 42 0.28 -0.52 1.21
C LEU A 42 0.39 -1.73 0.28
N GLN A 43 0.88 -1.55 -0.96
CA GLN A 43 1.06 -2.66 -1.90
C GLN A 43 1.97 -3.75 -1.33
N ASN A 44 3.16 -3.37 -0.84
CA ASN A 44 4.11 -4.31 -0.26
C ASN A 44 3.52 -5.03 0.96
N SER A 45 2.73 -4.34 1.78
CA SER A 45 2.08 -4.93 2.95
C SER A 45 1.02 -5.98 2.55
N TYR A 46 0.23 -5.71 1.51
CA TYR A 46 -0.73 -6.70 0.99
C TYR A 46 -0.02 -7.88 0.31
N GLU A 47 1.00 -7.62 -0.51
CA GLU A 47 1.78 -8.65 -1.18
C GLU A 47 2.46 -9.59 -0.18
N SER A 48 3.15 -9.02 0.81
CA SER A 48 3.76 -9.80 1.89
C SER A 48 2.71 -10.54 2.70
N GLY A 49 1.57 -9.89 3.02
CA GLY A 49 0.50 -10.52 3.79
C GLY A 49 -0.10 -11.75 3.11
N MET A 50 -0.19 -11.73 1.81
CA MET A 50 -0.64 -12.90 1.04
C MET A 50 0.46 -13.95 0.90
N GLY A 51 1.73 -13.54 0.80
CA GLY A 51 2.89 -14.43 0.74
C GLY A 51 3.15 -15.17 2.05
N ASP A 52 2.97 -14.52 3.21
CA ASP A 52 3.13 -15.13 4.55
C ASP A 52 2.25 -16.38 4.73
N VAL A 53 1.10 -16.41 4.08
CA VAL A 53 0.15 -17.54 4.18
C VAL A 53 0.59 -18.73 3.35
N GLY A 54 1.62 -18.58 2.49
CA GLY A 54 2.28 -19.66 1.75
C GLY A 54 1.48 -20.23 0.59
N GLY A 55 0.53 -19.49 0.04
CA GLY A 55 -0.14 -19.80 -1.23
C GLY A 55 0.68 -19.31 -2.43
N ASP A 56 0.60 -20.03 -3.56
CA ASP A 56 1.21 -19.65 -4.83
C ASP A 56 0.24 -18.80 -5.69
N PHE A 57 -1.06 -19.11 -5.61
CA PHE A 57 -2.10 -18.36 -6.29
C PHE A 57 -3.23 -17.97 -5.34
N ILE A 58 -3.84 -16.83 -5.65
CA ILE A 58 -5.06 -16.31 -5.06
C ILE A 58 -6.15 -16.38 -6.10
N VAL A 59 -7.27 -17.01 -5.74
CA VAL A 59 -8.46 -17.07 -6.58
C VAL A 59 -9.53 -16.19 -5.95
N SER A 60 -9.95 -15.18 -6.68
CA SER A 60 -10.92 -14.18 -6.21
C SER A 60 -12.07 -13.98 -7.20
N GLN A 61 -13.16 -13.43 -6.72
CA GLN A 61 -14.31 -13.15 -7.58
C GLN A 61 -13.99 -11.98 -8.53
N ARG A 62 -14.23 -12.20 -9.84
CA ARG A 62 -13.99 -11.20 -10.88
C ARG A 62 -14.81 -9.94 -10.67
N GLY A 63 -14.16 -8.78 -10.76
CA GLY A 63 -14.83 -7.48 -10.71
C GLY A 63 -15.32 -7.06 -9.32
N THR A 64 -14.96 -7.76 -8.26
CA THR A 64 -15.35 -7.38 -6.89
C THR A 64 -14.53 -6.17 -6.42
N TYR A 65 -15.23 -5.18 -5.86
CA TYR A 65 -14.58 -3.96 -5.36
C TYR A 65 -13.74 -4.21 -4.09
N SER A 66 -14.18 -5.11 -3.23
CA SER A 66 -13.57 -5.42 -1.95
C SER A 66 -13.62 -6.91 -1.66
N LEU A 67 -12.54 -7.47 -1.11
CA LEU A 67 -12.48 -8.86 -0.67
C LEU A 67 -13.53 -9.23 0.39
N VAL A 68 -13.85 -8.28 1.26
CA VAL A 68 -14.87 -8.49 2.29
C VAL A 68 -16.24 -8.72 1.69
N SER A 69 -16.55 -8.10 0.54
CA SER A 69 -17.82 -8.28 -0.17
C SER A 69 -17.83 -9.45 -1.17
N SER A 70 -16.68 -10.06 -1.41
CA SER A 70 -16.56 -11.24 -2.29
C SER A 70 -17.29 -12.44 -1.68
N SER A 71 -17.97 -13.22 -2.54
CA SER A 71 -18.69 -14.43 -2.14
C SER A 71 -18.46 -15.54 -3.16
N ILE A 72 -17.62 -16.49 -2.76
CA ILE A 72 -17.30 -17.70 -3.53
C ILE A 72 -17.84 -18.88 -2.74
N ALA A 73 -18.50 -19.83 -3.39
CA ALA A 73 -18.98 -21.05 -2.73
C ALA A 73 -17.77 -21.84 -2.19
N GLU A 74 -17.84 -22.26 -0.92
CA GLU A 74 -16.75 -22.97 -0.24
C GLU A 74 -16.31 -24.25 -0.98
N ASN A 75 -17.28 -24.97 -1.59
CA ASN A 75 -17.01 -26.17 -2.37
C ASN A 75 -16.13 -25.93 -3.62
N THR A 76 -15.95 -24.70 -4.05
CA THR A 76 -15.03 -24.32 -5.14
C THR A 76 -13.60 -24.71 -4.81
N ALA A 77 -13.21 -24.67 -3.52
CA ALA A 77 -11.90 -25.13 -3.08
C ALA A 77 -11.63 -26.61 -3.43
N GLN A 78 -12.66 -27.45 -3.28
CA GLN A 78 -12.56 -28.88 -3.64
C GLN A 78 -12.39 -29.05 -5.16
N SER A 79 -13.14 -28.28 -5.96
CA SER A 79 -13.05 -28.33 -7.42
C SER A 79 -11.65 -27.88 -7.94
N ILE A 80 -11.04 -26.90 -7.29
CA ILE A 80 -9.68 -26.46 -7.61
C ILE A 80 -8.63 -27.46 -7.09
N GLY A 81 -8.86 -28.03 -5.92
CA GLY A 81 -7.96 -29.01 -5.30
C GLY A 81 -7.71 -30.27 -6.14
N VAL A 82 -8.63 -30.63 -7.04
CA VAL A 82 -8.45 -31.79 -7.96
C VAL A 82 -7.70 -31.44 -9.25
N VAL A 83 -7.37 -30.18 -9.48
CA VAL A 83 -6.60 -29.76 -10.66
C VAL A 83 -5.17 -30.32 -10.56
N ALA A 84 -4.70 -30.91 -11.66
CA ALA A 84 -3.38 -31.53 -11.71
C ALA A 84 -2.27 -30.50 -11.42
N GLY A 85 -1.45 -30.76 -10.39
CA GLY A 85 -0.38 -29.86 -9.94
C GLY A 85 -0.75 -29.00 -8.74
N VAL A 86 -2.02 -28.94 -8.34
CA VAL A 86 -2.44 -28.32 -7.08
C VAL A 86 -2.15 -29.29 -5.93
N GLU A 87 -1.52 -28.81 -4.87
CA GLU A 87 -1.31 -29.55 -3.62
C GLU A 87 -2.54 -29.43 -2.72
N GLU A 88 -2.97 -28.20 -2.49
CA GLU A 88 -4.10 -27.89 -1.63
C GLU A 88 -4.72 -26.55 -2.03
N ALA A 89 -6.05 -26.44 -1.93
CA ALA A 89 -6.78 -25.19 -2.07
C ALA A 89 -7.62 -24.95 -0.80
N ALA A 90 -7.46 -23.79 -0.18
CA ALA A 90 -8.11 -23.44 1.07
C ALA A 90 -8.95 -22.15 0.91
N GLY A 91 -10.22 -22.23 1.31
CA GLY A 91 -11.10 -21.06 1.33
C GLY A 91 -10.78 -20.15 2.50
N VAL A 92 -10.72 -18.85 2.26
CA VAL A 92 -10.48 -17.82 3.28
C VAL A 92 -11.67 -16.88 3.31
N LEU A 93 -12.26 -16.71 4.48
CA LEU A 93 -13.33 -15.74 4.70
C LEU A 93 -12.75 -14.51 5.39
N LEU A 94 -12.99 -13.34 4.83
CA LEU A 94 -12.53 -12.05 5.36
C LEU A 94 -13.71 -11.20 5.77
N SER A 95 -13.63 -10.58 6.93
CA SER A 95 -14.57 -9.57 7.40
C SER A 95 -13.85 -8.46 8.14
N ILE A 96 -14.48 -7.28 8.19
CA ILE A 96 -14.15 -6.25 9.16
C ILE A 96 -15.18 -6.40 10.27
N SER A 97 -14.71 -6.67 11.47
CA SER A 97 -15.55 -6.93 12.62
C SER A 97 -15.20 -5.99 13.77
N GLU A 98 -16.22 -5.56 14.49
CA GLU A 98 -16.07 -4.79 15.71
C GLU A 98 -15.53 -5.69 16.82
N VAL A 99 -14.55 -5.18 17.56
CA VAL A 99 -13.88 -5.89 18.63
C VAL A 99 -13.91 -5.04 19.89
N ASP A 100 -14.32 -5.63 21.01
CA ASP A 100 -14.46 -5.01 22.33
C ASP A 100 -15.21 -3.67 22.31
N GLU A 101 -16.15 -3.47 21.34
CA GLU A 101 -16.93 -2.24 21.13
C GLU A 101 -16.08 -0.98 20.86
N GLU A 102 -14.78 -1.13 20.61
CA GLU A 102 -13.85 0.01 20.47
C GLU A 102 -13.15 0.06 19.11
N ALA A 103 -12.89 -1.08 18.48
CA ALA A 103 -12.08 -1.16 17.29
C ALA A 103 -12.70 -2.00 16.18
N ASN A 104 -12.54 -1.55 14.94
CA ASN A 104 -12.82 -2.35 13.77
C ASN A 104 -11.52 -2.97 13.24
N ILE A 105 -11.43 -4.29 13.24
CA ILE A 105 -10.26 -5.02 12.76
C ILE A 105 -10.62 -5.99 11.65
N PHE A 106 -9.63 -6.39 10.88
CA PHE A 106 -9.78 -7.52 9.96
C PHE A 106 -9.80 -8.83 10.75
N VAL A 107 -10.85 -9.63 10.52
CA VAL A 107 -10.97 -10.99 11.03
C VAL A 107 -10.98 -11.93 9.84
N THR A 108 -10.23 -13.02 9.92
CA THR A 108 -10.16 -14.04 8.88
C THR A 108 -10.49 -15.41 9.43
N GLY A 109 -11.27 -16.16 8.65
CA GLY A 109 -11.64 -17.55 8.96
C GLY A 109 -10.92 -18.52 8.03
N TRP A 110 -10.25 -19.53 8.61
CA TRP A 110 -9.49 -20.53 7.87
C TRP A 110 -10.04 -21.95 8.10
N PRO A 111 -10.10 -22.80 7.06
CA PRO A 111 -10.54 -24.20 7.20
C PRO A 111 -9.64 -24.98 8.14
N ASP A 112 -10.25 -25.86 8.92
CA ASP A 112 -9.52 -26.76 9.82
C ASP A 112 -8.51 -27.60 9.04
N GLY A 113 -7.30 -27.75 9.60
CA GLY A 113 -6.23 -28.60 9.05
C GLY A 113 -5.60 -28.09 7.76
N SER A 114 -6.02 -26.93 7.23
CA SER A 114 -5.46 -26.36 6.00
C SER A 114 -3.98 -25.98 6.16
N PHE A 115 -3.30 -25.83 5.03
CA PHE A 115 -1.90 -25.39 5.00
C PHE A 115 -1.72 -24.00 5.62
N LEU A 116 -2.76 -23.18 5.64
CA LEU A 116 -2.75 -21.84 6.20
C LEU A 116 -2.30 -21.84 7.67
N TRP A 117 -2.82 -22.79 8.47
CA TRP A 117 -2.43 -22.94 9.87
C TRP A 117 -0.98 -23.36 10.04
N ARG A 118 -0.44 -24.17 9.10
CA ARG A 118 0.97 -24.63 9.12
C ARG A 118 1.94 -23.51 8.76
N SER A 119 1.48 -22.49 8.05
CA SER A 119 2.29 -21.34 7.64
C SER A 119 2.28 -20.22 8.69
N LEU A 120 1.39 -20.29 9.70
CA LEU A 120 1.27 -19.26 10.71
C LEU A 120 2.43 -19.33 11.71
N ASN A 121 3.14 -18.22 11.85
CA ASN A 121 4.19 -18.09 12.85
C ASN A 121 3.59 -17.57 14.17
N LEU A 122 3.67 -18.38 15.24
CA LEU A 122 3.18 -18.03 16.57
C LEU A 122 4.32 -17.48 17.42
N GLU A 123 4.10 -16.32 18.03
CA GLU A 123 4.96 -15.74 19.06
C GLU A 123 4.68 -16.39 20.43
N ALA A 124 3.39 -16.64 20.72
CA ALA A 124 2.96 -17.23 21.98
C ALA A 124 1.66 -18.01 21.81
N GLY A 125 1.40 -18.97 22.70
CA GLY A 125 0.18 -19.78 22.75
C GLY A 125 0.18 -20.96 21.80
N ALA A 126 -0.99 -21.35 21.29
CA ALA A 126 -1.20 -22.49 20.42
C ALA A 126 -2.28 -22.20 19.35
N LEU A 127 -2.40 -23.09 18.36
CA LEU A 127 -3.47 -23.04 17.38
C LEU A 127 -4.84 -23.28 18.04
N PRO A 128 -5.94 -22.67 17.53
CA PRO A 128 -7.27 -22.85 18.07
C PRO A 128 -7.69 -24.31 18.05
N GLN A 129 -8.16 -24.81 19.20
CA GLN A 129 -8.66 -26.19 19.32
C GLN A 129 -10.16 -26.26 19.07
N ASP A 130 -10.89 -25.25 19.53
CA ASP A 130 -12.36 -25.18 19.37
C ASP A 130 -12.83 -23.96 18.57
N GLY A 131 -14.14 -23.83 18.40
CA GLY A 131 -14.76 -22.75 17.62
C GLY A 131 -14.81 -21.40 18.33
N ARG A 132 -14.52 -21.35 19.63
CA ARG A 132 -14.53 -20.11 20.43
C ARG A 132 -13.13 -19.63 20.79
N GLU A 133 -12.18 -19.97 19.96
CA GLU A 133 -10.79 -19.54 20.09
C GLU A 133 -10.34 -18.75 18.88
N VAL A 134 -9.48 -17.74 19.13
CA VAL A 134 -8.92 -16.84 18.12
C VAL A 134 -7.43 -16.64 18.34
N ILE A 135 -6.70 -16.43 17.26
CA ILE A 135 -5.32 -15.94 17.28
C ILE A 135 -5.34 -14.46 16.93
N LEU A 136 -4.68 -13.64 17.72
CA LEU A 136 -4.49 -12.22 17.42
C LEU A 136 -3.13 -11.98 16.78
N GLY A 137 -3.08 -11.10 15.80
CA GLY A 137 -1.84 -10.52 15.34
C GLY A 137 -1.18 -9.68 16.45
N SER A 138 0.14 -9.68 16.51
CA SER A 138 0.91 -9.04 17.58
C SER A 138 0.55 -7.56 17.81
N LYS A 139 0.29 -6.81 16.74
CA LYS A 139 -0.09 -5.39 16.85
C LYS A 139 -1.48 -5.18 17.43
N ILE A 140 -2.44 -6.06 17.13
CA ILE A 140 -3.77 -6.00 17.75
C ILE A 140 -3.66 -6.34 19.24
N ALA A 141 -2.94 -7.41 19.58
CA ALA A 141 -2.74 -7.82 20.96
C ALA A 141 -2.10 -6.69 21.79
N GLU A 142 -1.06 -6.04 21.24
CA GLU A 142 -0.42 -4.87 21.85
C GLU A 142 -1.39 -3.69 22.02
N ALA A 143 -2.17 -3.35 20.99
CA ALA A 143 -3.08 -2.22 21.00
C ALA A 143 -4.25 -2.41 21.98
N LEU A 144 -4.77 -3.63 22.12
CA LEU A 144 -5.84 -3.96 23.07
C LEU A 144 -5.33 -4.30 24.48
N GLY A 145 -4.01 -4.42 24.65
CA GLY A 145 -3.40 -4.80 25.93
C GLY A 145 -3.78 -6.21 26.39
N LYS A 146 -4.06 -7.14 25.44
CA LYS A 146 -4.53 -8.49 25.72
C LYS A 146 -3.47 -9.55 25.37
N GLY A 147 -3.47 -10.64 26.14
CA GLY A 147 -2.54 -11.74 26.01
C GLY A 147 -3.23 -13.10 25.79
N VAL A 148 -2.42 -14.14 25.67
CA VAL A 148 -2.91 -15.53 25.55
C VAL A 148 -3.70 -15.90 26.81
N GLY A 149 -4.90 -16.44 26.60
CA GLY A 149 -5.84 -16.84 27.66
C GLY A 149 -6.90 -15.80 28.02
N ASP A 150 -6.72 -14.54 27.60
CA ASP A 150 -7.71 -13.50 27.80
C ASP A 150 -8.94 -13.71 26.90
N SER A 151 -10.04 -13.06 27.25
CA SER A 151 -11.27 -13.02 26.44
C SER A 151 -11.32 -11.76 25.59
N ILE A 152 -11.84 -11.88 24.37
CA ILE A 152 -12.08 -10.80 23.44
C ILE A 152 -13.47 -10.95 22.84
N SER A 153 -14.25 -9.86 22.78
CA SER A 153 -15.55 -9.85 22.14
C SER A 153 -15.39 -9.50 20.65
N ILE A 154 -15.91 -10.33 19.75
CA ILE A 154 -15.96 -10.09 18.31
C ILE A 154 -17.42 -10.16 17.88
N GLN A 155 -17.96 -9.02 17.39
CA GLN A 155 -19.39 -8.91 17.03
C GLN A 155 -20.33 -9.37 18.16
N TYR A 156 -20.03 -8.93 19.40
CA TYR A 156 -20.80 -9.24 20.62
C TYR A 156 -20.77 -10.72 21.05
N GLU A 157 -19.89 -11.54 20.49
CA GLU A 157 -19.63 -12.90 20.97
C GLU A 157 -18.21 -13.00 21.56
N ASP A 158 -18.10 -13.71 22.70
CA ASP A 158 -16.83 -13.87 23.41
C ASP A 158 -16.01 -15.02 22.84
N PHE A 159 -14.74 -14.72 22.58
CA PHE A 159 -13.71 -15.66 22.13
C PHE A 159 -12.51 -15.63 23.07
N ARG A 160 -11.88 -16.79 23.28
CA ARG A 160 -10.63 -16.89 24.03
C ARG A 160 -9.45 -16.70 23.09
N ILE A 161 -8.46 -15.93 23.51
CA ILE A 161 -7.20 -15.77 22.77
C ILE A 161 -6.35 -17.02 23.00
N ALA A 162 -6.25 -17.90 21.98
CA ALA A 162 -5.45 -19.12 22.02
C ALA A 162 -3.98 -18.85 21.74
N GLY A 163 -3.67 -17.85 20.93
CA GLY A 163 -2.30 -17.50 20.58
C GLY A 163 -2.16 -16.09 20.04
N ILE A 164 -0.91 -15.66 19.97
CA ILE A 164 -0.50 -14.39 19.34
C ILE A 164 0.44 -14.75 18.19
N SER A 165 0.16 -14.21 17.01
CA SER A 165 0.98 -14.41 15.81
C SER A 165 1.90 -13.23 15.55
N LEU A 166 3.12 -13.52 15.09
CA LEU A 166 4.12 -12.54 14.66
C LEU A 166 4.51 -12.84 13.19
N PRO A 167 3.63 -12.55 12.23
CA PRO A 167 3.95 -12.69 10.82
C PRO A 167 4.90 -11.58 10.36
N ASP A 168 5.61 -11.81 9.24
CA ASP A 168 6.52 -10.81 8.67
C ASP A 168 5.78 -9.58 8.14
N SER A 169 4.57 -9.80 7.63
CA SER A 169 3.74 -8.72 7.09
C SER A 169 3.06 -7.90 8.19
N VAL A 170 3.20 -6.57 8.11
CA VAL A 170 2.48 -5.61 8.97
C VAL A 170 0.96 -5.77 8.82
N PHE A 171 0.46 -6.15 7.64
CA PHE A 171 -0.97 -6.41 7.43
C PHE A 171 -1.45 -7.55 8.33
N ASN A 172 -0.75 -8.69 8.32
CA ASN A 172 -1.14 -9.86 9.12
C ASN A 172 -0.92 -9.66 10.62
N GLN A 173 -0.03 -8.75 11.05
CA GLN A 173 0.08 -8.33 12.45
C GLN A 173 -1.17 -7.59 12.95
N ASN A 174 -2.03 -7.11 12.03
CA ASN A 174 -3.27 -6.40 12.31
C ASN A 174 -4.53 -7.22 11.94
N VAL A 175 -4.43 -8.55 11.94
CA VAL A 175 -5.54 -9.47 11.61
C VAL A 175 -5.77 -10.43 12.76
N ALA A 176 -7.03 -10.69 13.08
CA ALA A 176 -7.41 -11.81 13.95
C ALA A 176 -7.76 -13.03 13.10
N VAL A 177 -7.32 -14.21 13.52
CA VAL A 177 -7.51 -15.48 12.79
C VAL A 177 -8.31 -16.45 13.62
N MET A 178 -9.40 -17.00 13.07
CA MET A 178 -10.23 -18.00 13.71
C MET A 178 -10.58 -19.13 12.75
N LYS A 179 -11.26 -20.16 13.23
CA LYS A 179 -11.74 -21.24 12.38
C LYS A 179 -12.82 -20.76 11.43
N LEU A 180 -12.87 -21.32 10.21
CA LEU A 180 -13.79 -20.88 9.14
C LEU A 180 -15.26 -21.04 9.54
N LYS A 181 -15.65 -22.21 10.04
CA LYS A 181 -17.06 -22.49 10.35
C LYS A 181 -17.64 -21.56 11.42
N PRO A 182 -16.99 -21.34 12.58
CA PRO A 182 -17.42 -20.34 13.55
C PRO A 182 -17.54 -18.94 12.97
N MET A 183 -16.59 -18.55 12.12
CA MET A 183 -16.64 -17.24 11.47
C MET A 183 -17.82 -17.12 10.50
N GLN A 184 -18.10 -18.16 9.71
CA GLN A 184 -19.27 -18.18 8.81
C GLN A 184 -20.58 -18.02 9.58
N GLU A 185 -20.70 -18.65 10.74
CA GLU A 185 -21.86 -18.52 11.63
C GLU A 185 -21.95 -17.11 12.21
N LEU A 186 -20.83 -16.58 12.74
CA LEU A 186 -20.75 -15.26 13.34
C LEU A 186 -21.19 -14.13 12.39
N ILE A 187 -20.79 -14.20 11.12
CA ILE A 187 -21.10 -13.14 10.13
C ILE A 187 -22.30 -13.49 9.24
N GLY A 188 -22.99 -14.60 9.49
CA GLY A 188 -24.18 -15.02 8.75
C GLY A 188 -23.91 -15.37 7.27
N ARG A 189 -22.74 -15.93 6.95
CA ARG A 189 -22.32 -16.30 5.58
C ARG A 189 -21.96 -17.79 5.48
N PRO A 190 -22.94 -18.69 5.69
CA PRO A 190 -22.67 -20.13 5.60
C PRO A 190 -22.17 -20.52 4.21
N ASP A 191 -21.28 -21.50 4.15
CA ASP A 191 -20.75 -22.12 2.94
C ASP A 191 -20.16 -21.13 1.90
N SER A 192 -19.74 -19.96 2.37
CA SER A 192 -19.17 -18.89 1.54
C SER A 192 -17.80 -18.47 2.05
N VAL A 193 -16.89 -18.17 1.11
CA VAL A 193 -15.56 -17.65 1.38
C VAL A 193 -15.31 -16.40 0.53
N SER A 194 -14.36 -15.56 0.93
CA SER A 194 -14.01 -14.33 0.22
C SER A 194 -13.04 -14.57 -0.91
N LEU A 195 -12.09 -15.48 -0.72
CA LEU A 195 -11.08 -15.88 -1.70
C LEU A 195 -10.63 -17.32 -1.43
N LEU A 196 -9.86 -17.87 -2.36
CA LEU A 196 -9.19 -19.16 -2.18
C LEU A 196 -7.69 -18.95 -2.28
N GLN A 197 -6.95 -19.52 -1.35
CA GLN A 197 -5.50 -19.66 -1.41
C GLN A 197 -5.16 -21.03 -2.00
N VAL A 198 -4.30 -21.06 -3.00
CA VAL A 198 -3.91 -22.28 -3.70
C VAL A 198 -2.42 -22.49 -3.57
N ARG A 199 -2.03 -23.67 -3.06
CA ARG A 199 -0.64 -24.14 -3.00
C ARG A 199 -0.38 -25.15 -4.08
N LEU A 200 0.76 -25.04 -4.76
CA LEU A 200 1.18 -25.95 -5.82
C LEU A 200 2.12 -27.02 -5.29
N LYS A 201 2.09 -28.19 -5.93
CA LYS A 201 3.05 -29.28 -5.67
C LYS A 201 4.45 -28.86 -6.08
N ARG A 202 5.43 -29.04 -5.19
CA ARG A 202 6.83 -28.72 -5.46
C ARG A 202 7.59 -29.93 -6.04
N PRO A 203 8.61 -29.73 -6.90
CA PRO A 203 9.03 -28.46 -7.46
C PRO A 203 8.13 -27.98 -8.60
N VAL A 204 7.96 -26.67 -8.77
CA VAL A 204 7.20 -26.06 -9.85
C VAL A 204 8.05 -24.99 -10.55
N ASP A 205 8.15 -25.07 -11.86
CA ASP A 205 8.73 -24.04 -12.72
C ASP A 205 7.66 -23.05 -13.21
N ALA A 206 8.08 -21.87 -13.64
CA ALA A 206 7.16 -20.80 -14.07
C ALA A 206 6.20 -21.24 -15.18
N THR A 207 6.67 -22.06 -16.12
CA THR A 207 5.86 -22.57 -17.25
C THR A 207 4.76 -23.52 -16.76
N THR A 208 5.08 -24.38 -15.82
CA THR A 208 4.11 -25.31 -15.20
C THR A 208 3.11 -24.54 -14.35
N ALA A 209 3.56 -23.55 -13.58
CA ALA A 209 2.69 -22.70 -12.78
C ALA A 209 1.66 -21.98 -13.65
N GLU A 210 2.09 -21.38 -14.77
CA GLU A 210 1.17 -20.67 -15.69
C GLU A 210 0.17 -21.61 -16.36
N ARG A 211 0.58 -22.83 -16.68
CA ARG A 211 -0.35 -23.85 -17.19
C ARG A 211 -1.40 -24.23 -16.14
N ILE A 212 -0.99 -24.44 -14.88
CA ILE A 212 -1.92 -24.74 -13.78
C ILE A 212 -2.86 -23.55 -13.55
N ARG A 213 -2.36 -22.32 -13.57
CA ARG A 213 -3.16 -21.09 -13.50
C ARG A 213 -4.27 -21.08 -14.56
N THR A 214 -3.92 -21.37 -15.80
CA THR A 214 -4.88 -21.43 -16.89
C THR A 214 -5.94 -22.54 -16.68
N GLN A 215 -5.54 -23.68 -16.14
CA GLN A 215 -6.49 -24.78 -15.83
C GLN A 215 -7.44 -24.39 -14.69
N ILE A 216 -6.96 -23.72 -13.64
CA ILE A 216 -7.80 -23.23 -12.55
C ILE A 216 -8.79 -22.19 -13.08
N ALA A 217 -8.32 -21.24 -13.91
CA ALA A 217 -9.18 -20.22 -14.51
C ALA A 217 -10.26 -20.81 -15.43
N ALA A 218 -9.97 -21.90 -16.12
CA ALA A 218 -10.95 -22.63 -16.93
C ALA A 218 -11.99 -23.39 -16.08
N ALA A 219 -11.57 -23.93 -14.93
CA ALA A 219 -12.47 -24.63 -14.01
C ALA A 219 -13.44 -23.68 -13.25
N ALA A 220 -13.10 -22.39 -13.18
CA ALA A 220 -13.81 -21.38 -12.39
C ALA A 220 -14.09 -20.10 -13.20
N ALA A 221 -14.98 -20.17 -14.18
CA ALA A 221 -15.19 -19.16 -15.24
C ALA A 221 -15.47 -17.71 -14.75
N ASN A 222 -15.94 -17.52 -13.52
CA ASN A 222 -16.25 -16.20 -12.94
C ASN A 222 -15.20 -15.73 -11.91
N LEU A 223 -14.08 -16.44 -11.80
CA LEU A 223 -13.02 -16.13 -10.87
C LEU A 223 -11.78 -15.66 -11.61
N ASP A 224 -10.99 -14.82 -10.96
CA ASP A 224 -9.66 -14.41 -11.40
C ASP A 224 -8.62 -15.16 -10.58
N VAL A 225 -7.58 -15.65 -11.26
CA VAL A 225 -6.43 -16.32 -10.64
C VAL A 225 -5.22 -15.43 -10.79
N SER A 226 -4.66 -15.01 -9.67
CA SER A 226 -3.52 -14.08 -9.62
C SER A 226 -2.45 -14.63 -8.67
N ASP A 227 -1.19 -14.27 -8.89
CA ASP A 227 -0.20 -14.36 -7.83
C ASP A 227 -0.37 -13.23 -6.80
N SER A 228 0.41 -13.23 -5.73
CA SER A 228 0.28 -12.23 -4.65
C SER A 228 0.54 -10.80 -5.14
N THR A 229 1.47 -10.61 -6.07
CA THR A 229 1.82 -9.29 -6.65
C THR A 229 0.73 -8.77 -7.57
N GLU A 230 0.30 -9.59 -8.52
CA GLU A 230 -0.81 -9.25 -9.44
C GLU A 230 -2.10 -8.99 -8.69
N PHE A 231 -2.34 -9.78 -7.62
CA PHE A 231 -3.51 -9.62 -6.79
C PHE A 231 -3.53 -8.27 -6.07
N ALA A 232 -2.43 -7.90 -5.41
CA ALA A 232 -2.29 -6.60 -4.76
C ALA A 232 -2.50 -5.45 -5.76
N ASP A 233 -1.95 -5.55 -6.96
CA ASP A 233 -2.13 -4.56 -8.04
C ASP A 233 -3.56 -4.54 -8.61
N SER A 234 -4.27 -5.66 -8.60
CA SER A 234 -5.63 -5.77 -9.14
C SER A 234 -6.69 -5.16 -8.22
N MET A 235 -6.39 -5.01 -6.91
CA MET A 235 -7.33 -4.50 -5.93
C MET A 235 -7.82 -3.09 -6.29
N GLN A 236 -9.13 -2.93 -6.41
CA GLN A 236 -9.74 -1.65 -6.78
C GLN A 236 -9.40 -0.53 -5.79
N PHE A 237 -9.28 -0.86 -4.51
CA PHE A 237 -8.85 0.07 -3.47
C PHE A 237 -7.44 0.63 -3.74
N VAL A 238 -6.48 -0.23 -4.06
CA VAL A 238 -5.09 0.17 -4.40
C VAL A 238 -5.06 1.01 -5.67
N LYS A 239 -5.83 0.62 -6.70
CA LYS A 239 -5.97 1.41 -7.94
C LYS A 239 -6.54 2.79 -7.67
N THR A 240 -7.56 2.89 -6.81
CA THR A 240 -8.19 4.17 -6.46
C THR A 240 -7.22 5.08 -5.71
N ILE A 241 -6.49 4.56 -4.71
CA ILE A 241 -5.48 5.34 -3.99
C ILE A 241 -4.39 5.82 -4.95
N ARG A 242 -3.90 4.95 -5.85
CA ARG A 242 -2.90 5.31 -6.87
C ARG A 242 -3.42 6.41 -7.81
N ALA A 243 -4.68 6.33 -8.24
CA ALA A 243 -5.30 7.35 -9.08
C ALA A 243 -5.43 8.69 -8.35
N ILE A 244 -5.86 8.68 -7.09
CA ILE A 244 -5.92 9.90 -6.26
C ILE A 244 -4.52 10.47 -6.05
N ALA A 245 -3.54 9.65 -5.69
CA ALA A 245 -2.16 10.09 -5.49
C ALA A 245 -1.57 10.73 -6.76
N SER A 246 -1.82 10.14 -7.93
CA SER A 246 -1.36 10.68 -9.21
C SER A 246 -2.07 12.00 -9.58
N ALA A 247 -3.38 12.09 -9.36
CA ALA A 247 -4.13 13.32 -9.60
C ALA A 247 -3.66 14.48 -8.70
N VAL A 248 -3.50 14.23 -7.41
CA VAL A 248 -2.95 15.22 -6.45
C VAL A 248 -1.55 15.63 -6.88
N SER A 249 -0.70 14.69 -7.26
CA SER A 249 0.67 14.97 -7.71
C SER A 249 0.71 15.88 -8.94
N ILE A 250 -0.15 15.63 -9.92
CA ILE A 250 -0.27 16.48 -11.12
C ILE A 250 -0.67 17.90 -10.74
N VAL A 251 -1.67 18.06 -9.89
CA VAL A 251 -2.12 19.38 -9.41
C VAL A 251 -0.99 20.11 -8.68
N MET A 252 -0.25 19.43 -7.83
CA MET A 252 0.87 20.01 -7.08
C MET A 252 2.03 20.40 -7.99
N ILE A 253 2.35 19.62 -9.01
CA ILE A 253 3.37 19.97 -10.02
C ILE A 253 2.95 21.23 -10.80
N LEU A 254 1.70 21.31 -11.24
CA LEU A 254 1.18 22.47 -11.95
C LEU A 254 1.21 23.73 -11.06
N ALA A 255 0.73 23.63 -9.83
CA ALA A 255 0.76 24.73 -8.87
C ALA A 255 2.19 25.24 -8.60
N SER A 256 3.14 24.32 -8.40
CA SER A 256 4.56 24.65 -8.20
C SER A 256 5.17 25.31 -9.44
N SER A 257 4.83 24.82 -10.64
CA SER A 257 5.30 25.40 -11.89
C SER A 257 4.81 26.84 -12.06
N ILE A 258 3.53 27.12 -11.75
CA ILE A 258 2.96 28.46 -11.77
C ILE A 258 3.65 29.36 -10.73
N LEU A 259 3.90 28.84 -9.53
CA LEU A 259 4.60 29.58 -8.47
C LEU A 259 6.02 29.99 -8.89
N VAL A 260 6.77 29.05 -9.46
CA VAL A 260 8.14 29.32 -9.99
C VAL A 260 8.08 30.34 -11.13
N ALA A 261 7.17 30.15 -12.10
CA ALA A 261 7.01 31.06 -13.21
C ALA A 261 6.68 32.50 -12.74
N ASN A 262 5.72 32.64 -11.81
CA ASN A 262 5.38 33.94 -11.22
C ASN A 262 6.58 34.60 -10.51
N THR A 263 7.32 33.83 -9.74
CA THR A 263 8.54 34.29 -9.04
C THR A 263 9.60 34.77 -10.02
N LEU A 264 9.85 34.00 -11.11
CA LEU A 264 10.82 34.40 -12.14
C LEU A 264 10.37 35.60 -12.93
N LEU A 265 9.10 35.69 -13.32
CA LEU A 265 8.55 36.86 -14.03
C LEU A 265 8.72 38.15 -13.20
N MET A 266 8.42 38.09 -11.91
CA MET A 266 8.58 39.21 -11.01
C MET A 266 10.06 39.59 -10.83
N SER A 267 10.94 38.59 -10.66
CA SER A 267 12.40 38.82 -10.59
C SER A 267 12.93 39.51 -11.85
N VAL A 268 12.49 39.08 -13.03
CA VAL A 268 12.88 39.71 -14.31
C VAL A 268 12.37 41.14 -14.40
N SER A 269 11.11 41.41 -14.03
CA SER A 269 10.51 42.73 -14.05
C SER A 269 11.24 43.74 -13.16
N GLU A 270 11.61 43.32 -11.95
CA GLU A 270 12.33 44.15 -10.98
C GLU A 270 13.79 44.48 -11.43
N ARG A 271 14.40 43.62 -12.24
CA ARG A 271 15.81 43.73 -12.66
C ARG A 271 16.01 44.13 -14.12
N THR A 272 14.99 44.71 -14.73
CA THR A 272 15.02 45.12 -16.15
C THR A 272 16.18 46.07 -16.46
N GLN A 273 16.50 47.01 -15.54
CA GLN A 273 17.63 47.93 -15.71
C GLN A 273 18.98 47.17 -15.65
N GLU A 274 19.16 46.21 -14.76
CA GLU A 274 20.37 45.40 -14.67
C GLU A 274 20.61 44.64 -15.97
N PHE A 275 19.53 44.02 -16.54
CA PHE A 275 19.60 43.30 -17.81
C PHE A 275 19.91 44.25 -18.99
N GLY A 276 19.39 45.51 -18.95
CA GLY A 276 19.76 46.53 -19.91
C GLY A 276 21.25 46.88 -19.89
N ILE A 277 21.82 47.04 -18.70
CA ILE A 277 23.26 47.30 -18.51
C ILE A 277 24.09 46.10 -19.01
N LEU A 278 23.71 44.87 -18.64
CA LEU A 278 24.37 43.64 -19.11
C LEU A 278 24.37 43.54 -20.63
N SER A 279 23.24 43.88 -21.27
CA SER A 279 23.12 43.93 -22.72
C SER A 279 24.03 44.97 -23.34
N ALA A 280 24.15 46.18 -22.72
CA ALA A 280 25.01 47.27 -23.19
C ALA A 280 26.50 46.92 -23.12
N ILE A 281 26.95 46.09 -22.17
CA ILE A 281 28.34 45.60 -22.07
C ILE A 281 28.56 44.30 -22.87
N GLY A 282 27.63 43.93 -23.77
CA GLY A 282 27.83 42.85 -24.75
C GLY A 282 27.33 41.47 -24.34
N TRP A 283 26.48 41.36 -23.34
CA TRP A 283 25.82 40.08 -23.05
C TRP A 283 24.75 39.79 -24.10
N THR A 284 24.78 38.56 -24.63
CA THR A 284 23.75 38.12 -25.58
C THR A 284 22.43 37.85 -24.86
N PRO A 285 21.28 38.02 -25.51
CA PRO A 285 19.96 37.68 -24.94
C PRO A 285 19.85 36.25 -24.46
N LEU A 286 20.59 35.30 -25.08
CA LEU A 286 20.65 33.94 -24.67
C LEU A 286 21.31 33.75 -23.29
N ARG A 287 22.41 34.49 -23.02
CA ARG A 287 23.07 34.44 -21.72
C ARG A 287 22.21 34.96 -20.60
N ILE A 288 21.42 36.03 -20.85
CA ILE A 288 20.48 36.57 -19.87
C ILE A 288 19.35 35.59 -19.60
N ARG A 289 18.78 34.95 -20.65
CA ARG A 289 17.78 33.91 -20.47
C ARG A 289 18.31 32.72 -19.68
N LEU A 290 19.50 32.24 -19.98
CA LEU A 290 20.14 31.14 -19.24
C LEU A 290 20.37 31.48 -17.76
N LEU A 291 20.67 32.75 -17.44
CA LEU A 291 20.81 33.20 -16.06
C LEU A 291 19.49 33.05 -15.28
N VAL A 292 18.38 33.50 -15.88
CA VAL A 292 17.03 33.40 -15.27
C VAL A 292 16.61 31.93 -15.11
N VAL A 293 16.84 31.11 -16.13
CA VAL A 293 16.54 29.66 -16.06
C VAL A 293 17.38 28.99 -14.97
N ALA A 294 18.66 29.36 -14.83
CA ALA A 294 19.53 28.83 -13.78
C ALA A 294 19.03 29.19 -12.37
N GLU A 295 18.50 30.43 -12.17
CA GLU A 295 17.85 30.81 -10.90
C GLU A 295 16.63 29.91 -10.59
N GLY A 296 15.77 29.66 -11.57
CA GLY A 296 14.62 28.75 -11.43
C GLY A 296 15.04 27.30 -11.10
N LEU A 297 16.03 26.78 -11.82
CA LEU A 297 16.57 25.44 -11.56
C LEU A 297 17.18 25.28 -10.16
N MET A 298 17.88 26.31 -9.69
CA MET A 298 18.41 26.30 -8.31
C MET A 298 17.28 26.27 -7.26
N MET A 299 16.22 27.06 -7.44
CA MET A 299 15.06 27.04 -6.54
C MET A 299 14.38 25.66 -6.56
N CYS A 300 14.23 25.05 -7.74
CA CYS A 300 13.67 23.71 -7.88
C CYS A 300 14.55 22.67 -7.18
N LEU A 301 15.86 22.71 -7.35
CA LEU A 301 16.79 21.78 -6.69
C LEU A 301 16.73 21.90 -5.16
N LEU A 302 16.82 23.12 -4.64
CA LEU A 302 16.75 23.34 -3.19
C LEU A 302 15.39 22.90 -2.63
N GLY A 303 14.30 23.27 -3.29
CA GLY A 303 12.94 22.88 -2.91
C GLY A 303 12.76 21.34 -2.95
N SER A 304 13.32 20.68 -3.97
CA SER A 304 13.24 19.22 -4.08
C SER A 304 14.02 18.51 -2.97
N ILE A 305 15.22 18.98 -2.63
CA ILE A 305 16.02 18.38 -1.54
C ILE A 305 15.25 18.49 -0.21
N VAL A 306 14.72 19.68 0.10
CA VAL A 306 13.92 19.90 1.30
C VAL A 306 12.64 19.06 1.25
N GLY A 307 11.96 19.02 0.09
CA GLY A 307 10.73 18.28 -0.11
C GLY A 307 10.89 16.79 0.07
N VAL A 308 11.94 16.19 -0.50
CA VAL A 308 12.26 14.76 -0.28
C VAL A 308 12.49 14.48 1.20
N GLY A 309 13.25 15.34 1.89
CA GLY A 309 13.46 15.19 3.33
C GLY A 309 12.17 15.25 4.14
N LEU A 310 11.27 16.20 3.83
CA LEU A 310 9.95 16.31 4.47
C LEU A 310 9.05 15.10 4.14
N GLY A 311 9.08 14.62 2.89
CA GLY A 311 8.31 13.46 2.46
C GLY A 311 8.74 12.18 3.18
N ILE A 312 10.04 11.96 3.33
CA ILE A 312 10.58 10.82 4.09
C ILE A 312 10.21 10.94 5.58
N LEU A 313 10.33 12.13 6.15
CA LEU A 313 9.95 12.36 7.56
C LEU A 313 8.47 12.06 7.80
N ALA A 314 7.60 12.47 6.87
CA ALA A 314 6.15 12.22 6.95
C ALA A 314 5.77 10.73 6.84
N MET A 315 6.64 9.88 6.30
CA MET A 315 6.42 8.42 6.25
C MET A 315 6.85 7.70 7.54
N HIS A 316 7.60 8.36 8.42
CA HIS A 316 8.07 7.78 9.69
C HIS A 316 7.24 8.23 10.91
N VAL A 317 6.28 9.13 10.70
CA VAL A 317 5.29 9.55 11.71
C VAL A 317 3.98 8.81 11.52
#